data_0cdf073ec2fbf083c7c6cedd8e0267d9
#
_entry.id   0cdf073ec2fbf083c7c6cedd8e0267d9
#
_cell.length_a   1.000
_cell.length_b   1.000
_cell.length_c   1.000
_cell.angle_alpha   90.00
_cell.angle_beta   90.00
_cell.angle_gamma   90.00
#
_symmetry.space_group_name_H-M   'P 1'
#
loop_
_entity.id
_entity.type
_entity.pdbx_description
1 polymer ?
#
loop_
_entity_poly.entity_id
_entity_poly.type
_entity_poly.pdbx_seq_one_letter_code
_entity_poly.pdbx_strand_id
1 'polypeptide(L)'
;MRVIDIENITTAMQEDTRFVLRCEELFHDKIGSAAATILMNKASRPVVCLTGPSGSGKTTTAMRLKAYLENLGVNVLLLSMDNFFLPLDKRPPEATDWESPYCVNRKLLIESIHRLLLGQTVELPVYDFKTGDIGGYKTMQGDKNAIIIAEGIHMLNPLIFDELRTEAQGVYVTPRTRIITKDDKIVRPEQLRVARRMLRDYQSRGHSLRDTIERAASVDAGERNYIMPHKWNASIHIDTFHDYEPCILSRYLKEIPEFYDQLDDDLLEKYGLTDLFKVVNSVPPLRTDYVPRDSIVREFVGGSCFEY
;
A
#
# COMPACT_ATOMS: atom_id res chain seq x y z
N MET A 1 13.89 8.74 10.84
CA MET A 1 13.48 7.32 10.80
C MET A 1 13.09 6.94 12.21
N ARG A 2 11.85 6.45 12.40
CA ARG A 2 11.32 6.09 13.71
C ARG A 2 11.76 4.67 14.06
N VAL A 3 12.06 4.45 15.35
CA VAL A 3 12.35 3.14 15.91
C VAL A 3 11.45 2.97 17.14
N ILE A 4 10.88 1.79 17.32
CA ILE A 4 10.05 1.44 18.47
C ILE A 4 10.58 0.15 19.10
N ASP A 5 10.63 0.14 20.42
CA ASP A 5 10.95 -1.07 21.19
C ASP A 5 9.70 -1.94 21.35
N ILE A 6 9.86 -3.26 21.23
CA ILE A 6 8.76 -4.22 21.39
C ILE A 6 8.17 -4.19 22.81
N GLU A 7 8.96 -3.84 23.83
CA GLU A 7 8.47 -3.70 25.20
C GLU A 7 7.49 -2.55 25.35
N ASN A 8 7.71 -1.45 24.59
CA ASN A 8 6.78 -0.32 24.54
C ASN A 8 5.43 -0.73 23.93
N ILE A 9 5.45 -1.57 22.88
CA ILE A 9 4.23 -2.13 22.28
C ILE A 9 3.49 -2.98 23.31
N THR A 10 4.21 -3.91 23.97
CA THR A 10 3.63 -4.82 24.95
C THR A 10 3.04 -4.06 26.15
N THR A 11 3.71 -3.02 26.63
CA THR A 11 3.22 -2.19 27.73
C THR A 11 1.98 -1.39 27.31
N ALA A 12 2.01 -0.77 26.13
CA ALA A 12 0.90 0.04 25.64
C ALA A 12 -0.37 -0.81 25.39
N MET A 13 -0.21 -2.08 25.08
CA MET A 13 -1.33 -3.02 24.91
C MET A 13 -2.12 -3.29 26.18
N GLN A 14 -1.64 -2.89 27.37
CA GLN A 14 -2.43 -2.95 28.61
C GLN A 14 -3.64 -2.02 28.55
N GLU A 15 -3.64 -1.02 27.67
CA GLU A 15 -4.73 -0.08 27.45
C GLU A 15 -5.59 -0.43 26.20
N ASP A 16 -5.34 -1.58 25.56
CA ASP A 16 -6.09 -2.15 24.42
C ASP A 16 -6.68 -1.11 23.43
N THR A 17 -7.97 -0.81 23.57
CA THR A 17 -8.72 0.08 22.70
C THR A 17 -8.14 1.51 22.65
N ARG A 18 -7.68 2.05 23.77
CA ARG A 18 -7.10 3.41 23.82
C ARG A 18 -5.79 3.47 23.02
N PHE A 19 -4.99 2.42 23.10
CA PHE A 19 -3.75 2.34 22.33
C PHE A 19 -4.01 2.31 20.83
N VAL A 20 -4.97 1.47 20.39
CA VAL A 20 -5.39 1.42 18.99
C VAL A 20 -5.87 2.78 18.50
N LEU A 21 -6.78 3.43 19.24
CA LEU A 21 -7.33 4.73 18.86
C LEU A 21 -6.23 5.79 18.74
N ARG A 22 -5.28 5.86 19.67
CA ARG A 22 -4.14 6.79 19.57
C ARG A 22 -3.31 6.55 18.29
N CYS A 23 -3.06 5.30 17.92
CA CYS A 23 -2.34 4.98 16.69
C CYS A 23 -3.10 5.42 15.44
N GLU A 24 -4.42 5.23 15.43
CA GLU A 24 -5.28 5.66 14.32
C GLU A 24 -5.38 7.20 14.22
N GLU A 25 -5.46 7.90 15.36
CA GLU A 25 -5.42 9.36 15.41
C GLU A 25 -4.10 9.91 14.84
N LEU A 26 -2.95 9.33 15.23
CA LEU A 26 -1.65 9.70 14.67
C LEU A 26 -1.57 9.45 13.16
N PHE A 27 -2.21 8.41 12.66
CA PHE A 27 -2.27 8.18 11.22
C PHE A 27 -3.23 9.17 10.53
N HIS A 28 -4.36 9.47 11.14
CA HIS A 28 -5.30 10.50 10.67
C HIS A 28 -4.61 11.87 10.54
N ASP A 29 -3.78 12.26 11.50
CA ASP A 29 -3.00 13.51 11.47
C ASP A 29 -1.98 13.52 10.31
N LYS A 30 -1.36 12.37 10.00
CA LYS A 30 -0.49 12.25 8.82
C LYS A 30 -1.28 12.43 7.53
N ILE A 31 -2.48 11.86 7.42
CA ILE A 31 -3.38 12.06 6.27
C ILE A 31 -3.79 13.54 6.16
N GLY A 32 -4.16 14.19 7.26
CA GLY A 32 -4.50 15.61 7.30
C GLY A 32 -3.35 16.51 6.85
N SER A 33 -2.13 16.24 7.34
CA SER A 33 -0.93 16.97 6.93
C SER A 33 -0.61 16.81 5.45
N ALA A 34 -0.76 15.60 4.92
CA ALA A 34 -0.60 15.32 3.49
C ALA A 34 -1.68 16.04 2.67
N ALA A 35 -2.94 15.96 3.09
CA ALA A 35 -4.06 16.63 2.43
C ALA A 35 -3.89 18.15 2.40
N ALA A 36 -3.42 18.77 3.49
CA ALA A 36 -3.13 20.21 3.53
C ALA A 36 -2.06 20.59 2.51
N THR A 37 -0.98 19.81 2.38
CA THR A 37 0.07 20.05 1.38
C THR A 37 -0.47 19.90 -0.05
N ILE A 38 -1.30 18.87 -0.28
CA ILE A 38 -1.96 18.62 -1.57
C ILE A 38 -2.84 19.81 -1.96
N LEU A 39 -3.63 20.33 -1.02
CA LEU A 39 -4.51 21.48 -1.24
C LEU A 39 -3.77 22.77 -1.56
N MET A 40 -2.68 23.03 -0.86
CA MET A 40 -1.84 24.22 -1.15
C MET A 40 -1.31 24.23 -2.59
N ASN A 41 -1.06 23.05 -3.16
CA ASN A 41 -0.52 22.90 -4.50
C ASN A 41 -1.62 22.68 -5.58
N LYS A 42 -2.89 22.51 -5.20
CA LYS A 42 -3.99 22.13 -6.09
C LYS A 42 -4.08 22.96 -7.37
N ALA A 43 -3.91 24.29 -7.26
CA ALA A 43 -4.09 25.19 -8.39
C ALA A 43 -3.08 24.92 -9.53
N SER A 44 -1.86 24.52 -9.21
CA SER A 44 -0.79 24.21 -10.18
C SER A 44 -0.55 22.72 -10.39
N ARG A 45 -0.89 21.89 -9.38
CA ARG A 45 -0.62 20.45 -9.37
C ARG A 45 -1.81 19.65 -8.85
N PRO A 46 -2.90 19.57 -9.64
CA PRO A 46 -4.11 18.86 -9.25
C PRO A 46 -3.98 17.32 -9.27
N VAL A 47 -2.90 16.77 -9.82
CA VAL A 47 -2.65 15.33 -9.88
C VAL A 47 -1.78 14.89 -8.71
N VAL A 48 -2.21 13.88 -7.98
CA VAL A 48 -1.46 13.21 -6.91
C VAL A 48 -0.99 11.86 -7.43
N CYS A 49 0.30 11.71 -7.67
CA CYS A 49 0.94 10.45 -8.03
C CYS A 49 1.35 9.71 -6.74
N LEU A 50 0.52 8.76 -6.30
CA LEU A 50 0.73 8.03 -5.05
C LEU A 50 1.37 6.67 -5.34
N THR A 51 2.57 6.48 -4.82
CA THR A 51 3.35 5.25 -4.99
C THR A 51 3.79 4.67 -3.66
N GLY A 52 4.04 3.40 -3.66
CA GLY A 52 4.65 2.63 -2.59
C GLY A 52 4.76 1.16 -2.98
N PRO A 53 5.63 0.39 -2.33
CA PRO A 53 5.82 -1.02 -2.64
C PRO A 53 4.59 -1.88 -2.30
N SER A 54 4.59 -3.14 -2.73
CA SER A 54 3.51 -4.08 -2.39
C SER A 54 3.41 -4.26 -0.87
N GLY A 55 2.18 -4.26 -0.32
CA GLY A 55 1.93 -4.34 1.12
C GLY A 55 2.20 -3.04 1.88
N SER A 56 2.36 -1.90 1.20
CA SER A 56 2.58 -0.61 1.86
C SER A 56 1.31 0.07 2.38
N GLY A 57 0.12 -0.34 1.92
CA GLY A 57 -1.15 0.31 2.24
C GLY A 57 -1.49 1.49 1.31
N LYS A 58 -1.03 1.45 0.06
CA LYS A 58 -1.28 2.50 -0.95
C LYS A 58 -2.76 2.77 -1.15
N THR A 59 -3.50 1.72 -1.44
CA THR A 59 -4.91 1.81 -1.83
C THR A 59 -5.74 2.39 -0.69
N THR A 60 -5.57 1.88 0.53
CA THR A 60 -6.25 2.44 1.72
C THR A 60 -5.82 3.88 2.00
N THR A 61 -4.54 4.21 1.85
CA THR A 61 -4.06 5.59 2.02
C THR A 61 -4.69 6.53 1.00
N ALA A 62 -4.79 6.12 -0.27
CA ALA A 62 -5.44 6.91 -1.32
C ALA A 62 -6.94 7.13 -1.03
N MET A 63 -7.64 6.10 -0.56
CA MET A 63 -9.06 6.20 -0.15
C MET A 63 -9.25 7.10 1.07
N ARG A 64 -8.36 7.03 2.07
CA ARG A 64 -8.41 7.93 3.24
C ARG A 64 -8.08 9.38 2.87
N LEU A 65 -7.12 9.61 1.98
CA LEU A 65 -6.85 10.96 1.44
C LEU A 65 -8.05 11.50 0.67
N LYS A 66 -8.68 10.66 -0.17
CA LYS A 66 -9.91 11.01 -0.88
C LYS A 66 -11.00 11.42 0.10
N ALA A 67 -11.34 10.57 1.06
CA ALA A 67 -12.38 10.84 2.05
C ALA A 67 -12.09 12.13 2.87
N TYR A 68 -10.83 12.35 3.26
CA TYR A 68 -10.42 13.55 3.98
C TYR A 68 -10.61 14.82 3.15
N LEU A 69 -10.18 14.81 1.88
CA LEU A 69 -10.32 15.94 0.96
C LEU A 69 -11.79 16.22 0.61
N GLU A 70 -12.60 15.18 0.43
CA GLU A 70 -14.04 15.30 0.18
C GLU A 70 -14.79 15.91 1.37
N ASN A 71 -14.41 15.57 2.60
CA ASN A 71 -14.93 16.21 3.81
C ASN A 71 -14.60 17.71 3.89
N LEU A 72 -13.54 18.16 3.20
CA LEU A 72 -13.22 19.57 3.04
C LEU A 72 -13.91 20.22 1.82
N GLY A 73 -14.83 19.54 1.16
CA GLY A 73 -15.59 20.04 0.02
C GLY A 73 -14.84 19.99 -1.31
N VAL A 74 -13.78 19.19 -1.42
CA VAL A 74 -13.00 19.03 -2.65
C VAL A 74 -13.42 17.76 -3.36
N ASN A 75 -13.81 17.86 -4.64
CA ASN A 75 -14.06 16.69 -5.46
C ASN A 75 -12.76 15.94 -5.75
N VAL A 76 -12.77 14.61 -5.57
CA VAL A 76 -11.58 13.75 -5.76
C VAL A 76 -11.91 12.57 -6.67
N LEU A 77 -11.18 12.45 -7.76
CA LEU A 77 -11.24 11.29 -8.66
C LEU A 77 -10.08 10.34 -8.29
N LEU A 78 -10.41 9.08 -8.06
CA LEU A 78 -9.42 8.05 -7.70
C LEU A 78 -9.23 7.09 -8.88
N LEU A 79 -7.98 6.97 -9.35
CA LEU A 79 -7.57 6.03 -10.38
C LEU A 79 -6.57 5.02 -9.81
N SER A 80 -6.83 3.73 -10.05
CA SER A 80 -5.81 2.71 -9.81
C SER A 80 -5.06 2.41 -11.12
N MET A 81 -3.74 2.55 -11.08
CA MET A 81 -2.86 2.18 -12.20
C MET A 81 -2.97 0.69 -12.54
N ASP A 82 -3.33 -0.14 -11.58
CA ASP A 82 -3.46 -1.59 -11.76
C ASP A 82 -4.50 -1.95 -12.83
N ASN A 83 -5.48 -1.08 -13.06
CA ASN A 83 -6.45 -1.24 -14.15
C ASN A 83 -5.84 -1.03 -15.55
N PHE A 84 -4.66 -0.43 -15.65
CA PHE A 84 -4.00 -0.13 -16.92
C PHE A 84 -2.91 -1.13 -17.29
N PHE A 85 -2.86 -2.31 -16.65
CA PHE A 85 -1.96 -3.36 -17.09
C PHE A 85 -2.28 -3.79 -18.52
N LEU A 86 -1.24 -4.05 -19.31
CA LEU A 86 -1.38 -4.62 -20.65
C LEU A 86 -1.79 -6.09 -20.54
N PRO A 87 -2.70 -6.57 -21.42
CA PRO A 87 -2.93 -8.00 -21.61
C PRO A 87 -1.61 -8.75 -21.81
N LEU A 88 -1.55 -9.99 -21.31
CA LEU A 88 -0.31 -10.77 -21.32
C LEU A 88 0.31 -10.92 -22.72
N ASP A 89 -0.53 -11.09 -23.75
CA ASP A 89 -0.13 -11.22 -25.15
C ASP A 89 0.31 -9.90 -25.82
N LYS A 90 0.06 -8.76 -25.16
CA LYS A 90 0.41 -7.42 -25.66
C LYS A 90 1.58 -6.78 -24.91
N ARG A 91 2.21 -7.52 -23.98
CA ARG A 91 3.37 -7.01 -23.25
C ARG A 91 4.62 -6.98 -24.14
N PRO A 92 5.38 -5.88 -24.10
CA PRO A 92 6.61 -5.77 -24.85
C PRO A 92 7.72 -6.63 -24.23
N PRO A 93 8.82 -6.93 -24.97
CA PRO A 93 9.95 -7.71 -24.46
C PRO A 93 10.61 -7.11 -23.20
N GLU A 94 10.52 -5.79 -23.01
CA GLU A 94 11.05 -5.07 -21.84
C GLU A 94 10.23 -5.32 -20.57
N ALA A 95 9.03 -5.89 -20.69
CA ALA A 95 8.22 -6.33 -19.57
C ALA A 95 8.70 -7.70 -19.05
N THR A 96 9.92 -7.72 -18.49
CA THR A 96 10.64 -8.94 -18.11
C THR A 96 10.06 -9.65 -16.88
N ASP A 97 9.30 -8.94 -16.08
CA ASP A 97 8.60 -9.46 -14.90
C ASP A 97 7.32 -8.64 -14.63
N TRP A 98 6.47 -9.12 -13.72
CA TRP A 98 5.21 -8.47 -13.35
C TRP A 98 5.37 -7.10 -12.68
N GLU A 99 6.51 -6.84 -12.06
CA GLU A 99 6.83 -5.58 -11.40
C GLU A 99 7.42 -4.55 -12.39
N SER A 100 7.57 -4.91 -13.68
CA SER A 100 8.13 -4.01 -14.69
C SER A 100 7.16 -2.88 -15.04
N PRO A 101 7.61 -1.61 -15.13
CA PRO A 101 6.78 -0.48 -15.55
C PRO A 101 6.31 -0.60 -17.01
N TYR A 102 6.93 -1.47 -17.80
CA TYR A 102 6.52 -1.75 -19.18
C TYR A 102 5.29 -2.66 -19.27
N CYS A 103 4.85 -3.25 -18.15
CA CYS A 103 3.57 -3.96 -18.09
C CYS A 103 2.36 -3.02 -18.13
N VAL A 104 2.53 -1.71 -17.96
CA VAL A 104 1.44 -0.72 -17.88
C VAL A 104 1.24 0.00 -19.20
N ASN A 105 -0.02 0.15 -19.63
CA ASN A 105 -0.40 1.02 -20.73
C ASN A 105 -0.32 2.50 -20.30
N ARG A 106 0.91 2.99 -20.22
CA ARG A 106 1.24 4.34 -19.72
C ARG A 106 0.57 5.44 -20.54
N LYS A 107 0.53 5.25 -21.88
CA LYS A 107 -0.12 6.23 -22.78
C LYS A 107 -1.60 6.40 -22.45
N LEU A 108 -2.33 5.31 -22.30
CA LEU A 108 -3.76 5.35 -21.94
C LEU A 108 -3.97 5.95 -20.55
N LEU A 109 -3.13 5.62 -19.57
CA LEU A 109 -3.20 6.17 -18.21
C LEU A 109 -3.02 7.69 -18.21
N ILE A 110 -1.98 8.20 -18.85
CA ILE A 110 -1.66 9.63 -18.92
C ILE A 110 -2.76 10.39 -19.71
N GLU A 111 -3.20 9.85 -20.85
CA GLU A 111 -4.28 10.42 -21.63
C GLU A 111 -5.59 10.49 -20.82
N SER A 112 -5.91 9.44 -20.06
CA SER A 112 -7.09 9.41 -19.20
C SER A 112 -7.03 10.50 -18.13
N ILE A 113 -5.87 10.68 -17.47
CA ILE A 113 -5.67 11.74 -16.48
C ILE A 113 -5.89 13.11 -17.10
N HIS A 114 -5.25 13.43 -18.24
CA HIS A 114 -5.43 14.71 -18.91
C HIS A 114 -6.88 14.98 -19.32
N ARG A 115 -7.58 13.99 -19.88
CA ARG A 115 -8.98 14.13 -20.25
C ARG A 115 -9.90 14.38 -19.05
N LEU A 116 -9.64 13.71 -17.92
CA LEU A 116 -10.38 13.92 -16.68
C LEU A 116 -10.16 15.35 -16.12
N LEU A 117 -8.93 15.88 -16.19
CA LEU A 117 -8.63 17.28 -15.82
C LEU A 117 -9.34 18.29 -16.73
N LEU A 118 -9.63 17.93 -17.98
CA LEU A 118 -10.42 18.75 -18.90
C LEU A 118 -11.94 18.63 -18.66
N GLY A 119 -12.37 17.85 -17.68
CA GLY A 119 -13.79 17.61 -17.38
C GLY A 119 -14.47 16.68 -18.39
N GLN A 120 -13.70 15.91 -19.17
CA GLN A 120 -14.23 14.96 -20.16
C GLN A 120 -14.57 13.62 -19.51
N THR A 121 -15.54 12.95 -20.05
CA THR A 121 -15.84 11.54 -19.73
C THR A 121 -14.80 10.63 -20.38
N VAL A 122 -14.30 9.64 -19.62
CA VAL A 122 -13.38 8.61 -20.11
C VAL A 122 -13.87 7.22 -19.77
N GLU A 123 -13.57 6.27 -20.64
CA GLU A 123 -13.73 4.84 -20.34
C GLU A 123 -12.39 4.29 -19.85
N LEU A 124 -12.36 3.82 -18.61
CA LEU A 124 -11.20 3.25 -17.95
C LEU A 124 -11.27 1.73 -18.05
N PRO A 125 -10.19 1.05 -18.43
CA PRO A 125 -10.17 -0.41 -18.41
C PRO A 125 -10.31 -0.93 -16.97
N VAL A 126 -10.78 -2.16 -16.82
CA VAL A 126 -10.76 -2.92 -15.58
C VAL A 126 -9.95 -4.19 -15.86
N TYR A 127 -8.75 -4.26 -15.32
CA TYR A 127 -7.86 -5.39 -15.54
C TYR A 127 -8.21 -6.55 -14.59
N ASP A 128 -8.36 -7.75 -15.14
CA ASP A 128 -8.57 -8.97 -14.38
C ASP A 128 -7.25 -9.75 -14.24
N PHE A 129 -6.68 -9.75 -13.04
CA PHE A 129 -5.44 -10.46 -12.73
C PHE A 129 -5.57 -11.99 -12.80
N LYS A 130 -6.79 -12.55 -12.77
CA LYS A 130 -6.99 -14.00 -12.88
C LYS A 130 -6.86 -14.47 -14.34
N THR A 131 -7.38 -13.68 -15.26
CA THR A 131 -7.31 -13.97 -16.71
C THR A 131 -6.07 -13.36 -17.36
N GLY A 132 -5.49 -12.32 -16.75
CA GLY A 132 -4.37 -11.57 -17.32
C GLY A 132 -4.78 -10.69 -18.51
N ASP A 133 -6.03 -10.24 -18.55
CA ASP A 133 -6.62 -9.47 -19.65
C ASP A 133 -7.57 -8.39 -19.13
N ILE A 134 -8.11 -7.56 -20.04
CA ILE A 134 -9.14 -6.56 -19.72
C ILE A 134 -10.48 -7.26 -19.53
N GLY A 135 -10.99 -7.25 -18.31
CA GLY A 135 -12.29 -7.84 -17.93
C GLY A 135 -13.50 -6.95 -18.26
N GLY A 136 -13.28 -5.67 -18.59
CA GLY A 136 -14.35 -4.72 -18.89
C GLY A 136 -13.87 -3.27 -18.87
N TYR A 137 -14.82 -2.34 -18.90
CA TYR A 137 -14.57 -0.90 -18.84
C TYR A 137 -15.51 -0.23 -17.85
N LYS A 138 -15.01 0.83 -17.21
CA LYS A 138 -15.79 1.68 -16.30
C LYS A 138 -15.75 3.13 -16.77
N THR A 139 -16.91 3.74 -16.91
CA THR A 139 -17.02 5.16 -17.27
C THR A 139 -16.71 6.03 -16.04
N MET A 140 -15.87 7.04 -16.21
CA MET A 140 -15.58 8.06 -15.20
C MET A 140 -15.78 9.45 -15.79
N GLN A 141 -16.56 10.29 -15.09
CA GLN A 141 -16.76 11.69 -15.45
C GLN A 141 -15.65 12.54 -14.87
N GLY A 142 -14.97 13.33 -15.70
CA GLY A 142 -13.96 14.29 -15.31
C GLY A 142 -14.55 15.56 -14.67
N ASP A 143 -13.70 16.29 -13.95
CA ASP A 143 -14.03 17.60 -13.37
C ASP A 143 -12.77 18.47 -13.34
N LYS A 144 -12.84 19.65 -13.94
CA LYS A 144 -11.74 20.62 -14.01
C LYS A 144 -11.28 21.14 -12.65
N ASN A 145 -12.13 21.01 -11.63
CA ASN A 145 -11.84 21.46 -10.28
C ASN A 145 -11.48 20.31 -9.33
N ALA A 146 -11.51 19.07 -9.80
CA ALA A 146 -11.15 17.92 -8.98
C ALA A 146 -9.64 17.83 -8.70
N ILE A 147 -9.30 17.11 -7.65
CA ILE A 147 -7.99 16.49 -7.47
C ILE A 147 -8.07 15.08 -8.03
N ILE A 148 -7.09 14.67 -8.83
CA ILE A 148 -6.97 13.29 -9.30
C ILE A 148 -5.92 12.59 -8.44
N ILE A 149 -6.30 11.57 -7.69
CA ILE A 149 -5.35 10.67 -7.01
C ILE A 149 -5.17 9.44 -7.91
N ALA A 150 -4.00 9.33 -8.53
CA ALA A 150 -3.60 8.15 -9.28
C ALA A 150 -2.64 7.33 -8.41
N GLU A 151 -3.06 6.11 -8.01
CA GLU A 151 -2.26 5.25 -7.16
C GLU A 151 -1.74 4.04 -7.93
N GLY A 152 -0.52 3.62 -7.59
CA GLY A 152 0.10 2.43 -8.17
C GLY A 152 1.60 2.37 -7.91
N ILE A 153 2.18 1.19 -8.15
CA ILE A 153 3.60 0.97 -7.84
C ILE A 153 4.56 1.83 -8.69
N HIS A 154 4.14 2.30 -9.87
CA HIS A 154 4.97 3.05 -10.80
C HIS A 154 4.58 4.52 -11.00
N MET A 155 3.64 5.07 -10.21
CA MET A 155 3.21 6.46 -10.41
C MET A 155 4.32 7.51 -10.21
N LEU A 156 5.41 7.15 -9.52
CA LEU A 156 6.61 8.00 -9.39
C LEU A 156 7.76 7.59 -10.35
N ASN A 157 7.57 6.55 -11.16
CA ASN A 157 8.55 6.16 -12.16
C ASN A 157 8.63 7.27 -13.25
N PRO A 158 9.84 7.68 -13.69
CA PRO A 158 10.00 8.73 -14.71
C PRO A 158 9.20 8.49 -15.98
N LEU A 159 9.00 7.23 -16.38
CA LEU A 159 8.18 6.86 -17.55
C LEU A 159 6.71 7.31 -17.46
N ILE A 160 6.23 7.67 -16.26
CA ILE A 160 4.88 8.19 -16.00
C ILE A 160 4.98 9.60 -15.40
N PHE A 161 5.78 9.74 -14.34
CA PHE A 161 5.83 10.96 -13.55
C PHE A 161 6.35 12.16 -14.35
N ASP A 162 7.32 11.97 -15.27
CA ASP A 162 7.89 13.07 -16.04
C ASP A 162 6.87 13.67 -17.03
N GLU A 163 5.98 12.85 -17.58
CA GLU A 163 4.88 13.31 -18.45
C GLU A 163 3.84 14.14 -17.68
N LEU A 164 3.70 13.92 -16.37
CA LEU A 164 2.75 14.63 -15.50
C LEU A 164 3.44 15.67 -14.60
N ARG A 165 4.75 15.86 -14.71
CA ARG A 165 5.59 16.61 -13.74
C ARG A 165 5.09 18.01 -13.45
N THR A 166 4.56 18.70 -14.43
CA THR A 166 4.08 20.09 -14.27
C THR A 166 2.76 20.18 -13.50
N GLU A 167 1.96 19.14 -13.53
CA GLU A 167 0.61 19.07 -12.92
C GLU A 167 0.55 18.09 -11.76
N ALA A 168 1.65 17.34 -11.49
CA ALA A 168 1.67 16.31 -10.48
C ALA A 168 2.46 16.70 -9.23
N GLN A 169 2.03 16.13 -8.12
CA GLN A 169 2.75 16.08 -6.85
C GLN A 169 2.89 14.63 -6.40
N GLY A 170 4.09 14.25 -5.98
CA GLY A 170 4.41 12.87 -5.62
C GLY A 170 4.16 12.60 -4.14
N VAL A 171 3.52 11.45 -3.86
CA VAL A 171 3.32 10.91 -2.52
C VAL A 171 3.91 9.49 -2.46
N TYR A 172 4.80 9.24 -1.50
CA TYR A 172 5.39 7.93 -1.27
C TYR A 172 4.89 7.33 0.04
N VAL A 173 4.32 6.14 -0.05
CA VAL A 173 3.61 5.45 1.03
C VAL A 173 4.32 4.14 1.36
N THR A 174 4.78 3.98 2.60
CA THR A 174 5.40 2.72 3.06
C THR A 174 5.50 2.71 4.58
N PRO A 175 5.50 1.53 5.24
CA PRO A 175 6.00 1.46 6.61
C PRO A 175 7.45 1.96 6.65
N ARG A 176 7.81 2.77 7.62
CA ARG A 176 9.17 3.32 7.80
C ARG A 176 9.73 3.07 9.19
N THR A 177 8.85 2.73 10.12
CA THR A 177 9.22 2.39 11.50
C THR A 177 9.89 1.03 11.55
N ARG A 178 10.92 0.92 12.36
CA ARG A 178 11.63 -0.31 12.68
C ARG A 178 11.28 -0.75 14.08
N ILE A 179 11.24 -2.06 14.33
CA ILE A 179 10.99 -2.61 15.66
C ILE A 179 12.29 -3.20 16.18
N ILE A 180 12.68 -2.83 17.42
CA ILE A 180 13.77 -3.48 18.13
C ILE A 180 13.19 -4.60 18.98
N THR A 181 13.78 -5.79 18.86
CA THR A 181 13.44 -6.97 19.65
C THR A 181 14.17 -6.92 21.00
N LYS A 182 13.81 -7.81 21.94
CA LYS A 182 14.47 -7.91 23.26
C LYS A 182 15.95 -8.28 23.21
N ASP A 183 16.39 -8.91 22.13
CA ASP A 183 17.77 -9.28 21.84
C ASP A 183 18.48 -8.30 20.87
N ASP A 184 18.04 -7.05 20.86
CA ASP A 184 18.60 -5.94 20.06
C ASP A 184 18.64 -6.19 18.56
N LYS A 185 17.78 -7.09 18.04
CA LYS A 185 17.61 -7.28 16.60
C LYS A 185 16.63 -6.26 16.04
N ILE A 186 16.76 -5.98 14.76
CA ILE A 186 15.93 -4.98 14.06
C ILE A 186 15.04 -5.66 13.04
N VAL A 187 13.74 -5.62 13.29
CA VAL A 187 12.74 -5.93 12.28
C VAL A 187 12.56 -4.73 11.35
N ARG A 188 12.75 -4.97 10.06
CA ARG A 188 12.72 -3.94 9.02
C ARG A 188 11.34 -3.82 8.40
N PRO A 189 11.00 -2.65 7.82
CA PRO A 189 9.74 -2.43 7.13
C PRO A 189 9.43 -3.44 6.02
N GLU A 190 10.45 -3.94 5.32
CA GLU A 190 10.30 -4.94 4.27
C GLU A 190 9.71 -6.25 4.82
N GLN A 191 10.19 -6.71 5.97
CA GLN A 191 9.71 -7.91 6.66
C GLN A 191 8.24 -7.76 7.08
N LEU A 192 7.86 -6.58 7.59
CA LEU A 192 6.47 -6.26 7.93
C LEU A 192 5.56 -6.34 6.70
N ARG A 193 6.01 -5.82 5.56
CA ARG A 193 5.23 -5.89 4.32
C ARG A 193 5.07 -7.34 3.81
N VAL A 194 6.05 -8.21 4.04
CA VAL A 194 5.88 -9.65 3.77
C VAL A 194 4.73 -10.21 4.60
N ALA A 195 4.70 -9.95 5.92
CA ALA A 195 3.62 -10.42 6.79
C ALA A 195 2.24 -9.87 6.36
N ARG A 196 2.16 -8.59 5.99
CA ARG A 196 0.94 -7.99 5.44
C ARG A 196 0.46 -8.72 4.17
N ARG A 197 1.39 -9.01 3.24
CA ARG A 197 1.06 -9.78 2.03
C ARG A 197 0.61 -11.18 2.36
N MET A 198 1.30 -11.88 3.28
CA MET A 198 0.92 -13.23 3.70
C MET A 198 -0.54 -13.29 4.14
N LEU A 199 -0.96 -12.39 5.02
CA LEU A 199 -2.33 -12.34 5.50
C LEU A 199 -3.32 -12.00 4.39
N ARG A 200 -3.06 -10.94 3.63
CA ARG A 200 -3.94 -10.53 2.53
C ARG A 200 -4.10 -11.63 1.49
N ASP A 201 -2.99 -12.18 1.03
CA ASP A 201 -2.98 -13.14 -0.08
C ASP A 201 -3.60 -14.48 0.36
N TYR A 202 -3.44 -14.88 1.63
CA TYR A 202 -4.14 -16.01 2.21
C TYR A 202 -5.66 -15.79 2.29
N GLN A 203 -6.10 -14.63 2.80
CA GLN A 203 -7.52 -14.36 3.04
C GLN A 203 -8.30 -14.04 1.77
N SER A 204 -7.70 -13.32 0.81
CA SER A 204 -8.43 -12.74 -0.31
C SER A 204 -8.03 -13.26 -1.68
N ARG A 205 -6.86 -13.91 -1.82
CA ARG A 205 -6.31 -14.35 -3.11
C ARG A 205 -6.11 -15.86 -3.23
N GLY A 206 -6.35 -16.61 -2.14
CA GLY A 206 -6.24 -18.06 -2.14
C GLY A 206 -4.80 -18.59 -2.28
N HIS A 207 -3.79 -17.77 -1.96
CA HIS A 207 -2.39 -18.20 -1.92
C HIS A 207 -2.03 -18.73 -0.55
N SER A 208 -1.15 -19.76 -0.49
CA SER A 208 -0.58 -20.24 0.76
C SER A 208 0.40 -19.22 1.34
N LEU A 209 0.70 -19.32 2.65
CA LEU A 209 1.71 -18.50 3.29
C LEU A 209 3.10 -18.73 2.67
N ARG A 210 3.42 -20.00 2.38
CA ARG A 210 4.67 -20.40 1.72
C ARG A 210 4.82 -19.78 0.34
N ASP A 211 3.78 -19.85 -0.52
CA ASP A 211 3.81 -19.24 -1.85
C ASP A 211 4.09 -17.73 -1.80
N THR A 212 3.49 -17.04 -0.82
CA THR A 212 3.70 -15.59 -0.65
C THR A 212 5.13 -15.28 -0.22
N ILE A 213 5.72 -16.07 0.68
CA ILE A 213 7.10 -15.91 1.12
C ILE A 213 8.08 -16.20 -0.03
N GLU A 214 7.87 -17.29 -0.78
CA GLU A 214 8.73 -17.68 -1.89
C GLU A 214 8.74 -16.62 -3.01
N ARG A 215 7.62 -15.94 -3.23
CA ARG A 215 7.52 -14.81 -4.16
C ARG A 215 8.13 -13.51 -3.62
N ALA A 216 8.36 -13.40 -2.30
CA ALA A 216 8.84 -12.17 -1.68
C ALA A 216 10.16 -11.68 -2.29
N ALA A 217 11.09 -12.56 -2.63
CA ALA A 217 12.38 -12.21 -3.23
C ALA A 217 12.22 -11.54 -4.61
N SER A 218 11.27 -12.01 -5.44
CA SER A 218 10.96 -11.41 -6.75
C SER A 218 10.33 -10.02 -6.59
N VAL A 219 9.36 -9.90 -5.67
CA VAL A 219 8.71 -8.61 -5.37
C VAL A 219 9.72 -7.60 -4.82
N ASP A 220 10.63 -8.02 -3.94
CA ASP A 220 11.69 -7.16 -3.40
C ASP A 220 12.70 -6.75 -4.47
N ALA A 221 12.98 -7.61 -5.46
CA ALA A 221 13.82 -7.26 -6.61
C ALA A 221 13.14 -6.19 -7.49
N GLY A 222 11.86 -6.36 -7.79
CA GLY A 222 11.05 -5.37 -8.52
C GLY A 222 11.00 -4.02 -7.80
N GLU A 223 10.81 -4.04 -6.48
CA GLU A 223 10.86 -2.82 -5.66
C GLU A 223 12.20 -2.09 -5.78
N ARG A 224 13.32 -2.81 -5.60
CA ARG A 224 14.66 -2.23 -5.71
C ARG A 224 14.96 -1.67 -7.09
N ASN A 225 14.48 -2.32 -8.13
CA ASN A 225 14.76 -1.95 -9.51
C ASN A 225 13.85 -0.82 -10.02
N TYR A 226 12.57 -0.83 -9.66
CA TYR A 226 11.57 0.00 -10.34
C TYR A 226 10.83 1.00 -9.43
N ILE A 227 10.88 0.84 -8.10
CA ILE A 227 10.11 1.69 -7.17
C ILE A 227 11.04 2.55 -6.31
N MET A 228 11.97 1.93 -5.58
CA MET A 228 12.86 2.63 -4.65
C MET A 228 13.73 3.72 -5.30
N PRO A 229 14.28 3.55 -6.52
CA PRO A 229 15.08 4.59 -7.17
C PRO A 229 14.31 5.89 -7.39
N HIS A 230 12.98 5.83 -7.47
CA HIS A 230 12.13 6.95 -7.82
C HIS A 230 11.38 7.58 -6.63
N LYS A 231 11.58 7.09 -5.41
CA LYS A 231 10.96 7.64 -4.20
C LYS A 231 11.27 9.12 -3.95
N TRP A 232 12.36 9.63 -4.53
CA TRP A 232 12.77 11.03 -4.42
C TRP A 232 11.94 11.99 -5.27
N ASN A 233 11.11 11.47 -6.19
CA ASN A 233 10.11 12.25 -6.90
C ASN A 233 8.90 12.61 -6.00
N ALA A 234 8.79 12.00 -4.81
CA ALA A 234 7.79 12.37 -3.82
C ALA A 234 8.25 13.53 -2.95
N SER A 235 7.39 14.53 -2.80
CA SER A 235 7.52 15.61 -1.82
C SER A 235 6.81 15.28 -0.49
N ILE A 236 5.89 14.31 -0.49
CA ILE A 236 5.12 13.88 0.66
C ILE A 236 5.45 12.41 0.94
N HIS A 237 5.77 12.11 2.20
CA HIS A 237 6.07 10.74 2.64
C HIS A 237 5.16 10.35 3.80
N ILE A 238 4.43 9.25 3.65
CA ILE A 238 3.50 8.75 4.68
C ILE A 238 4.02 7.41 5.23
N ASP A 239 4.32 7.39 6.52
CA ASP A 239 4.62 6.16 7.26
C ASP A 239 3.31 5.48 7.66
N THR A 240 3.06 4.30 7.11
CA THR A 240 1.83 3.53 7.29
C THR A 240 1.89 2.52 8.44
N PHE A 241 2.97 2.51 9.20
CA PHE A 241 3.08 1.62 10.35
C PHE A 241 2.17 2.09 11.50
N HIS A 242 1.46 1.13 12.09
CA HIS A 242 0.70 1.30 13.32
C HIS A 242 1.35 0.47 14.43
N ASP A 243 1.58 1.08 15.60
CA ASP A 243 2.34 0.43 16.67
C ASP A 243 1.65 -0.83 17.21
N TYR A 244 0.33 -0.93 17.08
CA TYR A 244 -0.42 -2.12 17.46
C TYR A 244 -0.40 -3.24 16.40
N GLU A 245 0.11 -2.99 15.20
CA GLU A 245 0.06 -3.94 14.09
C GLU A 245 0.72 -5.29 14.38
N PRO A 246 1.87 -5.37 15.06
CA PRO A 246 2.43 -6.66 15.45
C PRO A 246 1.49 -7.52 16.28
N CYS A 247 0.62 -6.91 17.10
CA CYS A 247 -0.36 -7.61 17.93
C CYS A 247 -1.52 -8.19 17.09
N ILE A 248 -1.90 -7.49 16.02
CA ILE A 248 -2.86 -8.01 15.01
C ILE A 248 -2.24 -9.16 14.23
N LEU A 249 -1.00 -9.00 13.76
CA LEU A 249 -0.27 -10.06 13.07
C LEU A 249 -0.15 -11.31 13.95
N SER A 250 0.17 -11.13 15.25
CA SER A 250 0.24 -12.20 16.24
C SER A 250 -1.05 -13.01 16.32
N ARG A 251 -2.20 -12.34 16.32
CA ARG A 251 -3.49 -13.00 16.34
C ARG A 251 -3.75 -13.80 15.07
N TYR A 252 -3.72 -13.12 13.92
CA TYR A 252 -4.14 -13.73 12.65
C TYR A 252 -3.22 -14.86 12.20
N LEU A 253 -1.92 -14.70 12.35
CA LEU A 253 -0.97 -15.75 11.97
C LEU A 253 -1.15 -17.00 12.84
N LYS A 254 -1.45 -16.83 14.14
CA LYS A 254 -1.70 -17.95 15.05
C LYS A 254 -3.07 -18.64 14.85
N GLU A 255 -4.03 -17.94 14.25
CA GLU A 255 -5.36 -18.48 13.93
C GLU A 255 -5.40 -19.26 12.60
N ILE A 256 -4.35 -19.20 11.77
CA ILE A 256 -4.24 -20.00 10.55
C ILE A 256 -3.87 -21.44 10.95
N PRO A 257 -4.73 -22.45 10.64
CA PRO A 257 -4.50 -23.83 11.11
C PRO A 257 -3.18 -24.42 10.62
N GLU A 258 -2.79 -24.09 9.37
CA GLU A 258 -1.57 -24.60 8.73
C GLU A 258 -0.35 -23.72 8.98
N PHE A 259 -0.44 -22.74 9.88
CA PHE A 259 0.62 -21.76 10.11
C PHE A 259 1.96 -22.41 10.41
N TYR A 260 1.99 -23.33 11.39
CA TYR A 260 3.21 -24.02 11.82
C TYR A 260 3.69 -25.05 10.81
N ASP A 261 2.77 -25.64 10.01
CA ASP A 261 3.12 -26.63 8.99
C ASP A 261 3.71 -26.01 7.73
N GLN A 262 3.33 -24.75 7.44
CA GLN A 262 3.80 -24.02 6.25
C GLN A 262 5.05 -23.18 6.50
N LEU A 263 5.35 -22.86 7.75
CA LEU A 263 6.41 -21.92 8.15
C LEU A 263 7.41 -22.61 9.07
N ASP A 264 8.31 -23.38 8.49
CA ASP A 264 9.46 -23.97 9.20
C ASP A 264 10.58 -22.92 9.39
N ASP A 265 11.47 -23.18 10.34
CA ASP A 265 12.57 -22.27 10.69
C ASP A 265 13.52 -22.05 9.51
N ASP A 266 13.77 -23.07 8.68
CA ASP A 266 14.63 -22.96 7.50
C ASP A 266 14.05 -21.99 6.47
N LEU A 267 12.73 -22.01 6.25
CA LEU A 267 12.05 -21.07 5.38
C LEU A 267 12.14 -19.64 5.91
N LEU A 268 11.88 -19.45 7.21
CA LEU A 268 11.94 -18.14 7.85
C LEU A 268 13.36 -17.56 7.80
N GLU A 269 14.39 -18.37 8.06
CA GLU A 269 15.79 -17.95 7.98
C GLU A 269 16.18 -17.59 6.56
N LYS A 270 15.86 -18.45 5.58
CA LYS A 270 16.14 -18.25 4.16
C LYS A 270 15.62 -16.90 3.65
N TYR A 271 14.45 -16.46 4.11
CA TYR A 271 13.81 -15.21 3.67
C TYR A 271 13.97 -14.07 4.70
N GLY A 272 14.79 -14.26 5.73
CA GLY A 272 15.12 -13.24 6.73
C GLY A 272 13.93 -12.80 7.58
N LEU A 273 12.99 -13.71 7.85
CA LEU A 273 11.75 -13.42 8.59
C LEU A 273 11.80 -13.84 10.07
N THR A 274 12.85 -14.54 10.50
CA THR A 274 13.00 -15.09 11.85
C THR A 274 12.75 -14.03 12.95
N ASP A 275 13.35 -12.85 12.83
CA ASP A 275 13.20 -11.80 13.86
C ASP A 275 11.78 -11.21 13.86
N LEU A 276 11.12 -11.07 12.70
CA LEU A 276 9.71 -10.67 12.62
C LEU A 276 8.82 -11.68 13.37
N PHE A 277 9.03 -12.98 13.17
CA PHE A 277 8.24 -14.00 13.83
C PHE A 277 8.51 -14.10 15.34
N LYS A 278 9.72 -13.80 15.78
CA LYS A 278 10.01 -13.62 17.22
C LYS A 278 9.17 -12.46 17.80
N VAL A 279 9.12 -11.33 17.11
CA VAL A 279 8.26 -10.19 17.50
C VAL A 279 6.80 -10.61 17.58
N VAL A 280 6.25 -11.19 16.51
CA VAL A 280 4.86 -11.63 16.44
C VAL A 280 4.51 -12.62 17.55
N ASN A 281 5.44 -13.52 17.91
CA ASN A 281 5.23 -14.50 18.97
C ASN A 281 5.38 -13.91 20.38
N SER A 282 6.07 -12.80 20.55
CA SER A 282 6.35 -12.18 21.86
C SER A 282 5.31 -11.13 22.29
N VAL A 283 4.49 -10.63 21.35
CA VAL A 283 3.44 -9.65 21.67
C VAL A 283 2.10 -10.32 21.97
N PRO A 284 1.25 -9.69 22.81
CA PRO A 284 -0.10 -10.18 23.05
C PRO A 284 -0.96 -10.05 21.77
N PRO A 285 -1.85 -11.01 21.48
CA PRO A 285 -2.75 -10.91 20.34
C PRO A 285 -3.82 -9.84 20.58
N LEU A 286 -4.09 -9.01 19.57
CA LEU A 286 -5.12 -7.97 19.63
C LEU A 286 -6.38 -8.41 18.87
N ARG A 287 -7.56 -8.18 19.47
CA ARG A 287 -8.84 -8.42 18.80
C ARG A 287 -9.08 -7.39 17.70
N THR A 288 -9.51 -7.85 16.53
CA THR A 288 -9.82 -6.99 15.39
C THR A 288 -10.99 -6.05 15.63
N ASP A 289 -11.91 -6.38 16.54
CA ASP A 289 -13.07 -5.52 16.85
C ASP A 289 -12.66 -4.12 17.30
N TYR A 290 -11.45 -3.97 17.86
CA TYR A 290 -10.89 -2.69 18.27
C TYR A 290 -10.31 -1.87 17.12
N VAL A 291 -10.06 -2.49 15.96
CA VAL A 291 -9.47 -1.81 14.80
C VAL A 291 -10.57 -1.19 13.96
N PRO A 292 -10.56 0.13 13.71
CA PRO A 292 -11.54 0.81 12.86
C PRO A 292 -11.62 0.19 11.47
N ARG A 293 -12.81 0.25 10.86
CA ARG A 293 -13.04 -0.36 9.55
C ARG A 293 -12.32 0.36 8.39
N ASP A 294 -11.93 1.61 8.58
CA ASP A 294 -11.16 2.43 7.65
C ASP A 294 -9.65 2.38 7.90
N SER A 295 -9.19 1.57 8.88
CA SER A 295 -7.76 1.38 9.15
C SER A 295 -7.04 0.71 8.00
N ILE A 296 -5.78 1.12 7.76
CA ILE A 296 -4.87 0.45 6.82
C ILE A 296 -4.72 -1.05 7.13
N VAL A 297 -4.71 -1.40 8.40
CA VAL A 297 -4.52 -2.80 8.82
C VAL A 297 -5.64 -3.69 8.26
N ARG A 298 -6.85 -3.14 8.07
CA ARG A 298 -7.99 -3.84 7.48
C ARG A 298 -7.79 -4.26 6.02
N GLU A 299 -6.93 -3.58 5.27
CA GLU A 299 -6.54 -4.02 3.92
C GLU A 299 -5.92 -5.42 3.92
N PHE A 300 -5.28 -5.79 5.02
CA PHE A 300 -4.53 -7.05 5.13
C PHE A 300 -5.28 -8.14 5.90
N VAL A 301 -6.13 -7.75 6.84
CA VAL A 301 -6.84 -8.70 7.74
C VAL A 301 -8.34 -8.76 7.48
N GLY A 302 -8.83 -8.07 6.47
CA GLY A 302 -10.24 -8.05 6.09
C GLY A 302 -11.13 -7.16 6.97
N GLY A 303 -12.40 -7.09 6.61
CA GLY A 303 -13.41 -6.29 7.32
C GLY A 303 -13.28 -4.78 7.12
N SER A 304 -12.61 -4.34 6.05
CA SER A 304 -12.54 -2.93 5.66
C SER A 304 -13.92 -2.39 5.26
N CYS A 305 -14.11 -1.07 5.40
CA CYS A 305 -15.23 -0.35 4.79
C CYS A 305 -14.94 0.04 3.33
N PHE A 306 -13.70 -0.14 2.87
CA PHE A 306 -13.29 0.12 1.49
C PHE A 306 -13.37 -1.16 0.66
N GLU A 307 -13.71 -0.98 -0.63
CA GLU A 307 -13.64 -2.04 -1.67
C GLU A 307 -12.26 -1.96 -2.36
N TYR A 308 -11.61 -3.13 -2.53
CA TYR A 308 -10.25 -3.24 -3.10
C TYR A 308 -10.27 -3.95 -4.45
#